data_1518485b0c2b0fc7c649206a53c8e22a
#
_entry.id   1518485b0c2b0fc7c649206a53c8e22a
#
_cell.length_a   1.000
_cell.length_b   1.000
_cell.length_c   1.000
_cell.angle_alpha   90.00
_cell.angle_beta   90.00
_cell.angle_gamma   90.00
#
_symmetry.space_group_name_H-M   'P 1'
#
loop_
_entity.id
_entity.type
_entity.pdbx_description
1 polymer ?
#
loop_
_entity_poly.entity_id
_entity_poly.type
_entity_poly.pdbx_seq_one_letter_code
_entity_poly.pdbx_strand_id
1 'polypeptide(L)'
;VYRYNFFYDNCATRPRDKIEESIAGKVIYPVEPQDGSRTFREIVHQYCKGHPWARFGIDLCIGSEADRPITQRQMMFAPFYLMDAFAGAQITGDSIQRPLVTDSELIVDATPEEGESFWIPTPLQSALLLFILTAAATIYGIRQRTGLWGVDLILFGTAGIAGCILAFLALFSEHPAVSSNFLLFVFHPGQLLFLPYIIYCVRKGKKCWYLTLNLIILTLFIVCLLYTSPSPRDCS
;
A
#
# COMPACT_ATOMS: atom_id res chain seq x y z
N VAL A 1 13.93 16.04 18.35
CA VAL A 1 13.17 16.28 17.10
C VAL A 1 12.14 15.18 16.95
N TYR A 2 10.86 15.57 16.83
CA TYR A 2 9.77 14.60 16.64
C TYR A 2 9.84 13.99 15.23
N ARG A 3 9.73 12.67 15.17
CA ARG A 3 9.65 11.94 13.89
C ARG A 3 8.25 11.36 13.75
N TYR A 4 7.50 11.85 12.80
CA TYR A 4 6.18 11.32 12.47
C TYR A 4 6.29 9.89 11.96
N ASN A 5 5.45 8.99 12.48
CA ASN A 5 5.36 7.62 12.00
C ASN A 5 3.89 7.28 11.72
N PHE A 6 3.59 7.02 10.46
CA PHE A 6 2.22 6.86 9.99
C PHE A 6 1.42 5.81 10.77
N PHE A 7 2.04 4.68 11.12
CA PHE A 7 1.34 3.60 11.84
C PHE A 7 1.44 3.70 13.36
N TYR A 8 2.55 4.23 13.87
CA TYR A 8 2.86 4.09 15.29
C TYR A 8 2.86 5.39 16.08
N ASP A 9 3.11 6.53 15.42
CA ASP A 9 3.22 7.82 16.09
C ASP A 9 2.71 8.94 15.17
N ASN A 10 1.39 9.05 15.06
CA ASN A 10 0.68 9.93 14.15
C ASN A 10 -0.27 10.91 14.88
N CYS A 11 -1.07 11.64 14.10
CA CYS A 11 -2.04 12.61 14.62
C CYS A 11 -3.19 11.99 15.46
N ALA A 12 -3.43 10.68 15.39
CA ALA A 12 -4.41 9.99 16.23
C ALA A 12 -3.77 9.36 17.47
N THR A 13 -2.61 8.71 17.34
CA THR A 13 -1.96 8.03 18.45
C THR A 13 -1.40 8.99 19.48
N ARG A 14 -0.89 10.15 19.08
CA ARG A 14 -0.35 11.16 19.99
C ARG A 14 -1.37 11.76 20.94
N PRO A 15 -2.51 12.29 20.48
CA PRO A 15 -3.57 12.75 21.38
C PRO A 15 -4.04 11.65 22.34
N ARG A 16 -4.20 10.41 21.83
CA ARG A 16 -4.54 9.26 22.68
C ARG A 16 -3.55 9.12 23.85
N ASP A 17 -2.26 9.04 23.55
CA ASP A 17 -1.22 8.83 24.57
C ASP A 17 -1.18 10.01 25.56
N LYS A 18 -1.35 11.25 25.10
CA LYS A 18 -1.40 12.43 25.96
C LYS A 18 -2.64 12.48 26.85
N ILE A 19 -3.79 12.04 26.38
CA ILE A 19 -5.00 11.93 27.18
C ILE A 19 -4.80 10.86 28.24
N GLU A 20 -4.27 9.68 27.87
CA GLU A 20 -3.98 8.62 28.84
C GLU A 20 -2.98 9.07 29.94
N GLU A 21 -1.92 9.80 29.56
CA GLU A 21 -0.92 10.33 30.50
C GLU A 21 -1.52 11.38 31.47
N SER A 22 -2.54 12.13 31.05
CA SER A 22 -3.14 13.21 31.87
C SER A 22 -4.23 12.74 32.82
N ILE A 23 -4.70 11.49 32.68
CA ILE A 23 -5.78 10.94 33.51
C ILE A 23 -5.20 10.30 34.76
N ALA A 24 -5.75 10.70 35.92
CA ALA A 24 -5.48 10.02 37.17
C ALA A 24 -6.25 8.68 37.20
N GLY A 25 -5.53 7.58 37.00
CA GLY A 25 -6.10 6.24 36.90
C GLY A 25 -5.67 5.52 35.62
N LYS A 26 -6.31 4.41 35.32
CA LYS A 26 -6.04 3.61 34.12
C LYS A 26 -7.21 3.67 33.15
N VAL A 27 -6.95 3.96 31.90
CA VAL A 27 -7.94 3.86 30.82
C VAL A 27 -8.05 2.39 30.39
N ILE A 28 -9.25 1.83 30.42
CA ILE A 28 -9.56 0.48 29.99
C ILE A 28 -10.45 0.58 28.76
N TYR A 29 -9.98 0.02 27.66
CA TYR A 29 -10.74 -0.05 26.40
C TYR A 29 -11.63 -1.29 26.37
N PRO A 30 -12.77 -1.24 25.70
CA PRO A 30 -13.59 -2.43 25.46
C PRO A 30 -12.78 -3.45 24.64
N VAL A 31 -13.02 -4.74 24.87
CA VAL A 31 -12.35 -5.79 24.08
C VAL A 31 -12.92 -5.78 22.67
N GLU A 32 -12.07 -5.62 21.68
CA GLU A 32 -12.44 -5.67 20.28
C GLU A 32 -12.40 -7.13 19.79
N PRO A 33 -13.52 -7.68 19.25
CA PRO A 33 -13.56 -9.06 18.78
C PRO A 33 -12.56 -9.39 17.67
N GLN A 34 -12.03 -8.37 16.99
CA GLN A 34 -11.08 -8.50 15.89
C GLN A 34 -9.64 -8.17 16.28
N ASP A 35 -9.33 -8.14 17.56
CA ASP A 35 -7.97 -7.92 18.05
C ASP A 35 -7.03 -9.01 17.49
N GLY A 36 -5.95 -8.59 16.84
CA GLY A 36 -4.97 -9.49 16.22
C GLY A 36 -5.42 -10.17 14.92
N SER A 37 -6.61 -9.86 14.38
CA SER A 37 -7.10 -10.43 13.11
C SER A 37 -6.96 -9.52 11.90
N ARG A 38 -6.81 -8.21 12.13
CA ARG A 38 -6.69 -7.19 11.06
C ARG A 38 -5.25 -6.74 10.85
N THR A 39 -5.01 -6.16 9.67
CA THR A 39 -3.72 -5.57 9.31
C THR A 39 -3.85 -4.06 9.12
N PHE A 40 -2.71 -3.33 9.16
CA PHE A 40 -2.71 -1.91 8.83
C PHE A 40 -3.24 -1.65 7.42
N ARG A 41 -2.86 -2.49 6.45
CA ARG A 41 -3.29 -2.37 5.05
C ARG A 41 -4.80 -2.49 4.91
N GLU A 42 -5.43 -3.45 5.59
CA GLU A 42 -6.89 -3.61 5.56
C GLU A 42 -7.63 -2.38 6.09
N ILE A 43 -7.12 -1.78 7.18
CA ILE A 43 -7.70 -0.55 7.72
C ILE A 43 -7.53 0.61 6.73
N VAL A 44 -6.34 0.79 6.16
CA VAL A 44 -6.09 1.83 5.14
C VAL A 44 -7.02 1.66 3.95
N HIS A 45 -7.26 0.41 3.51
CA HIS A 45 -8.18 0.14 2.40
C HIS A 45 -9.62 0.56 2.70
N GLN A 46 -10.08 0.50 3.95
CA GLN A 46 -11.42 0.97 4.32
C GLN A 46 -11.57 2.48 4.08
N TYR A 47 -10.51 3.26 4.37
CA TYR A 47 -10.50 4.70 4.11
C TYR A 47 -10.33 5.07 2.64
N CYS A 48 -9.82 4.14 1.81
CA CYS A 48 -9.71 4.31 0.37
C CYS A 48 -10.93 3.79 -0.41
N LYS A 49 -12.02 3.44 0.28
CA LYS A 49 -13.26 2.95 -0.36
C LYS A 49 -13.80 4.00 -1.32
N GLY A 50 -14.06 3.61 -2.57
CA GLY A 50 -14.46 4.54 -3.64
C GLY A 50 -13.31 5.23 -4.39
N HIS A 51 -12.07 5.12 -3.93
CA HIS A 51 -10.89 5.76 -4.52
C HIS A 51 -9.84 4.75 -4.98
N PRO A 52 -10.09 3.96 -6.06
CA PRO A 52 -9.22 2.84 -6.45
C PRO A 52 -7.80 3.26 -6.84
N TRP A 53 -7.62 4.45 -7.40
CA TRP A 53 -6.29 4.96 -7.73
C TRP A 53 -5.49 5.40 -6.51
N ALA A 54 -6.13 6.01 -5.52
CA ALA A 54 -5.48 6.33 -4.25
C ALA A 54 -5.04 5.05 -3.52
N ARG A 55 -5.94 4.05 -3.46
CA ARG A 55 -5.61 2.73 -2.91
C ARG A 55 -4.41 2.10 -3.62
N PHE A 56 -4.41 2.09 -4.96
CA PHE A 56 -3.32 1.54 -5.75
C PHE A 56 -1.99 2.25 -5.48
N GLY A 57 -1.98 3.59 -5.44
CA GLY A 57 -0.79 4.37 -5.14
C GLY A 57 -0.23 4.10 -3.74
N ILE A 58 -1.11 3.98 -2.75
CA ILE A 58 -0.74 3.63 -1.38
C ILE A 58 -0.15 2.21 -1.34
N ASP A 59 -0.81 1.24 -1.98
CA ASP A 59 -0.35 -0.16 -2.03
C ASP A 59 1.01 -0.31 -2.71
N LEU A 60 1.33 0.52 -3.69
CA LEU A 60 2.68 0.54 -4.29
C LEU A 60 3.75 1.00 -3.29
N CYS A 61 3.45 1.97 -2.44
CA CYS A 61 4.42 2.58 -1.54
C CYS A 61 4.58 1.82 -0.23
N ILE A 62 3.50 1.23 0.29
CA ILE A 62 3.49 0.53 1.59
C ILE A 62 4.14 -0.85 1.45
N GLY A 63 5.14 -1.12 2.30
CA GLY A 63 5.84 -2.40 2.38
C GLY A 63 5.08 -3.47 3.18
N SER A 64 5.74 -4.61 3.38
CA SER A 64 5.17 -5.79 4.06
C SER A 64 4.89 -5.58 5.55
N GLU A 65 5.42 -4.52 6.17
CA GLU A 65 5.10 -4.14 7.55
C GLU A 65 3.59 -3.93 7.75
N ALA A 66 2.90 -3.44 6.72
CA ALA A 66 1.47 -3.18 6.76
C ALA A 66 0.61 -4.45 6.74
N ASP A 67 1.19 -5.60 6.41
CA ASP A 67 0.47 -6.87 6.27
C ASP A 67 0.51 -7.74 7.53
N ARG A 68 1.15 -7.24 8.60
CA ARG A 68 1.18 -7.94 9.88
C ARG A 68 -0.12 -7.76 10.64
N PRO A 69 -0.60 -8.83 11.36
CA PRO A 69 -1.69 -8.70 12.30
C PRO A 69 -1.38 -7.64 13.36
N ILE A 70 -2.36 -6.82 13.68
CA ILE A 70 -2.21 -5.68 14.61
C ILE A 70 -3.18 -5.80 15.78
N THR A 71 -2.75 -5.27 16.92
CA THR A 71 -3.56 -5.22 18.13
C THR A 71 -4.61 -4.10 18.05
N GLN A 72 -5.64 -4.19 18.88
CA GLN A 72 -6.64 -3.13 19.05
C GLN A 72 -5.99 -1.75 19.30
N ARG A 73 -4.95 -1.69 20.13
CA ARG A 73 -4.23 -0.45 20.38
C ARG A 73 -3.57 0.10 19.11
N GLN A 74 -3.06 -0.75 18.27
CA GLN A 74 -2.47 -0.36 16.97
C GLN A 74 -3.54 0.09 15.98
N MET A 75 -4.74 -0.51 15.98
CA MET A 75 -5.86 -0.05 15.14
C MET A 75 -6.25 1.40 15.40
N MET A 76 -6.01 1.92 16.62
CA MET A 76 -6.25 3.33 16.97
C MET A 76 -5.33 4.35 16.26
N PHE A 77 -4.43 3.90 15.36
CA PHE A 77 -3.73 4.82 14.46
C PHE A 77 -4.70 5.51 13.50
N ALA A 78 -5.84 4.87 13.23
CA ALA A 78 -6.90 5.38 12.39
C ALA A 78 -7.94 6.13 13.23
N PRO A 79 -8.34 7.37 12.85
CA PRO A 79 -9.16 8.24 13.70
C PRO A 79 -10.50 7.65 14.14
N PHE A 80 -11.22 6.94 13.23
CA PHE A 80 -12.51 6.35 13.60
C PHE A 80 -12.35 5.21 14.61
N TYR A 81 -11.30 4.37 14.47
CA TYR A 81 -11.02 3.33 15.46
C TYR A 81 -10.65 3.91 16.84
N LEU A 82 -9.95 5.05 16.85
CA LEU A 82 -9.66 5.76 18.09
C LEU A 82 -10.94 6.33 18.70
N MET A 83 -11.80 6.94 17.91
CA MET A 83 -13.08 7.50 18.35
C MET A 83 -13.97 6.42 18.96
N ASP A 84 -14.12 5.27 18.29
CA ASP A 84 -14.93 4.15 18.76
C ASP A 84 -14.37 3.56 20.06
N ALA A 85 -13.03 3.39 20.13
CA ALA A 85 -12.37 2.90 21.33
C ALA A 85 -12.55 3.85 22.51
N PHE A 86 -12.49 5.18 22.30
CA PHE A 86 -12.70 6.17 23.33
C PHE A 86 -14.15 6.22 23.81
N ALA A 87 -15.12 6.09 22.88
CA ALA A 87 -16.55 6.08 23.24
C ALA A 87 -16.91 4.96 24.21
N GLY A 88 -16.24 3.79 24.07
CA GLY A 88 -16.45 2.65 24.99
C GLY A 88 -15.47 2.58 26.17
N ALA A 89 -14.47 3.45 26.23
CA ALA A 89 -13.43 3.39 27.25
C ALA A 89 -13.91 3.83 28.64
N GLN A 90 -13.31 3.22 29.65
CA GLN A 90 -13.60 3.54 31.06
C GLN A 90 -12.31 3.90 31.79
N ILE A 91 -12.43 4.86 32.71
CA ILE A 91 -11.38 5.24 33.62
C ILE A 91 -11.60 4.47 34.93
N THR A 92 -10.58 3.70 35.35
CA THR A 92 -10.59 3.00 36.63
C THR A 92 -9.56 3.65 37.56
N GLY A 93 -10.01 4.17 38.68
CA GLY A 93 -9.19 4.70 39.78
C GLY A 93 -9.54 4.01 41.09
N ASP A 94 -8.95 4.47 42.20
CA ASP A 94 -8.97 3.81 43.53
C ASP A 94 -10.37 3.45 44.09
N SER A 95 -11.45 3.96 43.56
CA SER A 95 -12.81 3.62 44.03
C SER A 95 -13.94 3.92 43.03
N ILE A 96 -13.66 4.50 41.87
CA ILE A 96 -14.71 4.95 40.94
C ILE A 96 -14.37 4.50 39.50
N GLN A 97 -15.29 3.79 38.90
CA GLN A 97 -15.28 3.50 37.48
C GLN A 97 -16.19 4.52 36.75
N ARG A 98 -15.66 5.25 35.80
CA ARG A 98 -16.42 6.24 35.04
C ARG A 98 -16.08 6.17 33.53
N PRO A 99 -17.01 6.54 32.64
CA PRO A 99 -16.72 6.59 31.22
C PRO A 99 -15.62 7.63 30.91
N LEU A 100 -14.79 7.36 29.92
CA LEU A 100 -13.79 8.31 29.42
C LEU A 100 -14.48 9.48 28.69
N VAL A 101 -15.48 9.16 27.87
CA VAL A 101 -16.29 10.12 27.11
C VAL A 101 -17.68 10.13 27.72
N THR A 102 -18.13 11.30 28.19
CA THR A 102 -19.45 11.50 28.80
C THR A 102 -20.49 11.98 27.81
N ASP A 103 -20.05 12.71 26.79
CA ASP A 103 -20.93 13.23 25.74
C ASP A 103 -20.17 13.38 24.44
N SER A 104 -20.85 13.24 23.29
CA SER A 104 -20.28 13.42 21.96
C SER A 104 -21.28 14.14 21.06
N GLU A 105 -20.82 15.20 20.41
CA GLU A 105 -21.64 16.00 19.52
C GLU A 105 -21.02 15.98 18.11
N LEU A 106 -21.84 15.68 17.10
CA LEU A 106 -21.44 15.81 15.71
C LEU A 106 -21.59 17.28 15.27
N ILE A 107 -20.48 17.99 15.20
CA ILE A 107 -20.47 19.41 14.86
C ILE A 107 -20.72 19.65 13.37
N VAL A 108 -20.11 18.81 12.52
CA VAL A 108 -20.21 18.89 11.06
C VAL A 108 -20.46 17.50 10.50
N ASP A 109 -21.59 17.34 9.81
CA ASP A 109 -21.86 16.15 9.03
C ASP A 109 -21.31 16.39 7.61
N ALA A 110 -20.17 15.78 7.30
CA ALA A 110 -19.57 15.84 5.98
C ALA A 110 -20.37 14.94 5.03
N THR A 111 -21.39 15.50 4.39
CA THR A 111 -22.00 14.85 3.24
C THR A 111 -20.98 14.78 2.10
N PRO A 112 -20.75 13.61 1.50
CA PRO A 112 -19.88 13.51 0.34
C PRO A 112 -20.38 14.47 -0.74
N GLU A 113 -19.53 15.38 -1.20
CA GLU A 113 -19.85 16.15 -2.40
C GLU A 113 -19.99 15.14 -3.56
N GLU A 114 -21.17 15.07 -4.14
CA GLU A 114 -21.38 14.38 -5.41
C GLU A 114 -20.69 15.21 -6.50
N GLY A 115 -19.36 15.07 -6.59
CA GLY A 115 -18.59 15.62 -7.69
C GLY A 115 -18.99 14.93 -9.00
N GLU A 116 -18.97 15.67 -10.09
CA GLU A 116 -19.19 15.11 -11.43
C GLU A 116 -18.27 13.91 -11.63
N SER A 117 -18.85 12.72 -11.70
CA SER A 117 -18.12 11.46 -11.86
C SER A 117 -17.65 11.35 -13.30
N PHE A 118 -16.46 11.85 -13.57
CA PHE A 118 -15.75 11.49 -14.79
C PHE A 118 -15.40 10.00 -14.72
N TRP A 119 -15.86 9.23 -15.70
CA TRP A 119 -15.48 7.82 -15.78
C TRP A 119 -13.97 7.69 -16.00
N ILE A 120 -13.25 7.25 -14.97
CA ILE A 120 -11.82 6.94 -15.03
C ILE A 120 -11.69 5.43 -14.90
N PRO A 121 -10.99 4.74 -15.83
CA PRO A 121 -10.78 3.31 -15.69
C PRO A 121 -10.04 3.00 -14.40
N THR A 122 -10.44 1.93 -13.73
CA THR A 122 -9.76 1.47 -12.51
C THR A 122 -8.33 1.01 -12.81
N PRO A 123 -7.43 0.93 -11.81
CA PRO A 123 -6.07 0.43 -12.01
C PRO A 123 -6.04 -0.95 -12.70
N LEU A 124 -6.94 -1.86 -12.33
CA LEU A 124 -7.04 -3.17 -12.97
C LEU A 124 -7.45 -3.08 -14.44
N GLN A 125 -8.46 -2.27 -14.75
CA GLN A 125 -8.89 -2.05 -16.14
C GLN A 125 -7.77 -1.42 -16.97
N SER A 126 -7.04 -0.46 -16.40
CA SER A 126 -5.88 0.17 -17.04
C SER A 126 -4.74 -0.82 -17.28
N ALA A 127 -4.46 -1.70 -16.31
CA ALA A 127 -3.46 -2.75 -16.45
C ALA A 127 -3.86 -3.78 -17.52
N LEU A 128 -5.13 -4.20 -17.58
CA LEU A 128 -5.63 -5.10 -18.62
C LEU A 128 -5.57 -4.45 -20.01
N LEU A 129 -5.93 -3.19 -20.13
CA LEU A 129 -5.81 -2.45 -21.39
C LEU A 129 -4.35 -2.35 -21.83
N LEU A 130 -3.44 -2.00 -20.93
CA LEU A 130 -2.01 -1.97 -21.20
C LEU A 130 -1.49 -3.33 -21.65
N PHE A 131 -1.91 -4.41 -20.98
CA PHE A 131 -1.54 -5.78 -21.37
C PHE A 131 -2.01 -6.13 -22.78
N ILE A 132 -3.28 -5.83 -23.13
CA ILE A 132 -3.83 -6.08 -24.45
C ILE A 132 -3.07 -5.29 -25.52
N LEU A 133 -2.81 -4.00 -25.28
CA LEU A 133 -2.08 -3.15 -26.22
C LEU A 133 -0.64 -3.62 -26.44
N THR A 134 0.06 -4.01 -25.37
CA THR A 134 1.43 -4.52 -25.47
C THR A 134 1.50 -5.88 -26.11
N ALA A 135 0.55 -6.78 -25.84
CA ALA A 135 0.44 -8.07 -26.51
C ALA A 135 0.16 -7.90 -28.02
N ALA A 136 -0.78 -7.04 -28.39
CA ALA A 136 -1.08 -6.72 -29.78
C ALA A 136 0.14 -6.13 -30.51
N ALA A 137 0.82 -5.17 -29.89
CA ALA A 137 2.04 -4.58 -30.41
C ALA A 137 3.14 -5.64 -30.60
N THR A 138 3.33 -6.53 -29.62
CA THR A 138 4.29 -7.62 -29.69
C THR A 138 3.99 -8.57 -30.84
N ILE A 139 2.73 -9.01 -30.99
CA ILE A 139 2.29 -9.88 -32.09
C ILE A 139 2.52 -9.19 -33.43
N TYR A 140 2.19 -7.90 -33.55
CA TYR A 140 2.45 -7.11 -34.76
C TYR A 140 3.95 -7.04 -35.07
N GLY A 141 4.79 -6.74 -34.09
CA GLY A 141 6.26 -6.69 -34.23
C GLY A 141 6.84 -8.02 -34.71
N ILE A 142 6.38 -9.16 -34.16
CA ILE A 142 6.79 -10.51 -34.55
C ILE A 142 6.39 -10.77 -36.01
N ARG A 143 5.14 -10.45 -36.40
CA ARG A 143 4.65 -10.65 -37.77
C ARG A 143 5.42 -9.81 -38.81
N GLN A 144 5.72 -8.56 -38.47
CA GLN A 144 6.46 -7.65 -39.34
C GLN A 144 7.99 -7.83 -39.25
N ARG A 145 8.48 -8.71 -38.38
CA ARG A 145 9.90 -8.87 -38.08
C ARG A 145 10.61 -7.58 -37.69
N THR A 146 9.89 -6.68 -37.01
CA THR A 146 10.40 -5.38 -36.57
C THR A 146 10.43 -5.31 -35.05
N GLY A 147 11.53 -4.80 -34.50
CA GLY A 147 11.63 -4.51 -33.05
C GLY A 147 10.88 -3.21 -32.71
N LEU A 148 9.84 -3.30 -31.89
CA LEU A 148 9.06 -2.15 -31.44
C LEU A 148 9.69 -1.48 -30.21
N TRP A 149 10.92 -0.99 -30.38
CA TRP A 149 11.72 -0.38 -29.30
C TRP A 149 10.99 0.75 -28.52
N GLY A 150 10.02 1.43 -29.17
CA GLY A 150 9.23 2.47 -28.50
C GLY A 150 8.31 1.90 -27.41
N VAL A 151 7.78 0.69 -27.58
CA VAL A 151 7.00 -0.02 -26.55
C VAL A 151 7.90 -0.35 -25.36
N ASP A 152 9.09 -0.89 -25.62
CA ASP A 152 10.07 -1.22 -24.57
C ASP A 152 10.52 0.05 -23.83
N LEU A 153 10.73 1.17 -24.56
CA LEU A 153 11.08 2.45 -23.98
C LEU A 153 10.02 2.92 -22.95
N ILE A 154 8.75 2.85 -23.32
CA ILE A 154 7.65 3.28 -22.44
C ILE A 154 7.54 2.34 -21.24
N LEU A 155 7.51 1.02 -21.47
CA LEU A 155 7.31 0.04 -20.40
C LEU A 155 8.46 0.05 -19.40
N PHE A 156 9.69 -0.15 -19.86
CA PHE A 156 10.87 -0.20 -18.98
C PHE A 156 11.24 1.18 -18.43
N GLY A 157 10.96 2.26 -19.18
CA GLY A 157 11.17 3.62 -18.72
C GLY A 157 10.25 3.97 -17.55
N THR A 158 8.94 3.75 -17.69
CA THR A 158 7.97 4.02 -16.62
C THR A 158 8.17 3.11 -15.42
N ALA A 159 8.39 1.80 -15.66
CA ALA A 159 8.67 0.84 -14.60
C ALA A 159 9.98 1.16 -13.86
N GLY A 160 11.03 1.59 -14.57
CA GLY A 160 12.29 2.01 -13.97
C GLY A 160 12.19 3.30 -13.15
N ILE A 161 11.39 4.28 -13.59
CA ILE A 161 11.11 5.50 -12.83
C ILE A 161 10.36 5.14 -11.53
N ALA A 162 9.31 4.32 -11.62
CA ALA A 162 8.61 3.81 -10.45
C ALA A 162 9.58 3.07 -9.50
N GLY A 163 10.47 2.24 -10.06
CA GLY A 163 11.51 1.55 -9.31
C GLY A 163 12.49 2.46 -8.60
N CYS A 164 12.88 3.59 -9.21
CA CYS A 164 13.71 4.59 -8.55
C CYS A 164 12.99 5.25 -7.36
N ILE A 165 11.70 5.56 -7.50
CA ILE A 165 10.89 6.12 -6.42
C ILE A 165 10.76 5.10 -5.27
N LEU A 166 10.41 3.85 -5.57
CA LEU A 166 10.29 2.80 -4.57
C LEU A 166 11.62 2.50 -3.88
N ALA A 167 12.73 2.46 -4.62
CA ALA A 167 14.06 2.28 -4.05
C ALA A 167 14.44 3.45 -3.14
N PHE A 168 14.14 4.68 -3.53
CA PHE A 168 14.35 5.84 -2.67
C PHE A 168 13.54 5.73 -1.37
N LEU A 169 12.26 5.40 -1.46
CA LEU A 169 11.42 5.20 -0.28
C LEU A 169 11.90 4.06 0.61
N ALA A 170 12.32 2.93 0.03
CA ALA A 170 12.76 1.77 0.81
C ALA A 170 14.14 1.94 1.47
N LEU A 171 15.06 2.69 0.82
CA LEU A 171 16.45 2.79 1.26
C LEU A 171 16.75 4.07 2.05
N PHE A 172 16.06 5.17 1.74
CA PHE A 172 16.34 6.49 2.31
C PHE A 172 15.23 7.00 3.23
N SER A 173 14.01 6.43 3.15
CA SER A 173 12.96 6.80 4.09
C SER A 173 13.17 6.08 5.42
N GLU A 174 13.09 6.84 6.49
CA GLU A 174 13.13 6.29 7.86
C GLU A 174 11.75 5.74 8.32
N HIS A 175 10.75 5.73 7.43
CA HIS A 175 9.42 5.24 7.75
C HIS A 175 9.35 3.72 7.65
N PRO A 176 9.09 2.98 8.75
CA PRO A 176 8.93 1.52 8.71
C PRO A 176 7.86 1.04 7.73
N ALA A 177 6.81 1.87 7.53
CA ALA A 177 5.69 1.56 6.63
C ALA A 177 6.09 1.32 5.18
N VAL A 178 7.21 1.90 4.70
CA VAL A 178 7.66 1.78 3.30
C VAL A 178 8.89 0.89 3.14
N SER A 179 9.47 0.42 4.26
CA SER A 179 10.57 -0.55 4.25
C SER A 179 10.07 -1.93 3.78
N SER A 180 10.98 -2.78 3.34
CA SER A 180 10.66 -4.16 2.92
C SER A 180 9.58 -4.25 1.84
N ASN A 181 9.69 -3.39 0.82
CA ASN A 181 8.75 -3.39 -0.30
C ASN A 181 9.20 -4.39 -1.37
N PHE A 182 8.51 -5.53 -1.45
CA PHE A 182 8.81 -6.60 -2.42
C PHE A 182 8.52 -6.21 -3.88
N LEU A 183 7.76 -5.13 -4.13
CA LEU A 183 7.55 -4.62 -5.49
C LEU A 183 8.86 -4.11 -6.14
N LEU A 184 9.92 -3.90 -5.36
CA LEU A 184 11.26 -3.61 -5.88
C LEU A 184 11.83 -4.73 -6.76
N PHE A 185 11.34 -5.97 -6.64
CA PHE A 185 11.70 -7.04 -7.57
C PHE A 185 11.05 -6.86 -8.94
N VAL A 186 9.86 -6.24 -9.00
CA VAL A 186 9.12 -5.97 -10.23
C VAL A 186 9.53 -4.62 -10.82
N PHE A 187 9.56 -3.59 -9.97
CA PHE A 187 9.93 -2.23 -10.34
C PHE A 187 11.27 -1.89 -9.69
N HIS A 188 12.35 -1.93 -10.45
CA HIS A 188 13.68 -1.66 -9.90
C HIS A 188 14.46 -0.67 -10.78
N PRO A 189 15.37 0.12 -10.18
CA PRO A 189 16.15 1.14 -10.91
C PRO A 189 16.97 0.59 -12.08
N GLY A 190 17.32 -0.69 -12.02
CA GLY A 190 18.05 -1.37 -13.09
C GLY A 190 17.32 -1.33 -14.44
N GLN A 191 15.98 -1.25 -14.45
CA GLN A 191 15.21 -1.14 -15.69
C GLN A 191 15.52 0.17 -16.42
N LEU A 192 15.67 1.27 -15.68
CA LEU A 192 16.08 2.55 -16.26
C LEU A 192 17.56 2.56 -16.66
N LEU A 193 18.42 1.99 -15.82
CA LEU A 193 19.85 1.91 -16.08
C LEU A 193 20.19 1.14 -17.35
N PHE A 194 19.53 -0.01 -17.56
CA PHE A 194 19.74 -0.89 -18.72
C PHE A 194 18.85 -0.55 -19.92
N LEU A 195 18.01 0.47 -19.83
CA LEU A 195 17.10 0.90 -20.91
C LEU A 195 17.85 1.17 -22.25
N PRO A 196 18.98 1.89 -22.28
CA PRO A 196 19.72 2.11 -23.52
C PRO A 196 20.21 0.78 -24.16
N TYR A 197 20.61 -0.17 -23.33
CA TYR A 197 21.05 -1.49 -23.77
C TYR A 197 19.89 -2.31 -24.35
N ILE A 198 18.71 -2.29 -23.70
CA ILE A 198 17.49 -2.92 -24.21
C ILE A 198 17.17 -2.39 -25.60
N ILE A 199 17.09 -1.06 -25.74
CA ILE A 199 16.77 -0.39 -27.01
C ILE A 199 17.80 -0.74 -28.09
N TYR A 200 19.09 -0.77 -27.75
CA TYR A 200 20.14 -1.20 -28.67
C TYR A 200 19.92 -2.62 -29.17
N CYS A 201 19.66 -3.57 -28.28
CA CYS A 201 19.43 -4.96 -28.62
C CYS A 201 18.20 -5.13 -29.53
N VAL A 202 17.07 -4.50 -29.16
CA VAL A 202 15.81 -4.58 -29.93
C VAL A 202 15.98 -3.99 -31.33
N ARG A 203 16.62 -2.80 -31.44
CA ARG A 203 16.85 -2.16 -32.76
C ARG A 203 17.80 -2.95 -33.66
N LYS A 204 18.73 -3.71 -33.07
CA LYS A 204 19.69 -4.52 -33.81
C LYS A 204 19.26 -6.00 -33.98
N GLY A 205 18.09 -6.37 -33.46
CA GLY A 205 17.62 -7.77 -33.49
C GLY A 205 18.53 -8.73 -32.70
N LYS A 206 19.24 -8.22 -31.68
CA LYS A 206 20.17 -9.03 -30.87
C LYS A 206 19.45 -9.57 -29.62
N LYS A 207 19.92 -10.72 -29.14
CA LYS A 207 19.48 -11.27 -27.86
C LYS A 207 19.89 -10.33 -26.72
N CYS A 208 18.96 -9.99 -25.84
CA CYS A 208 19.18 -9.15 -24.67
C CYS A 208 19.11 -10.01 -23.41
N TRP A 209 20.24 -10.26 -22.77
CA TRP A 209 20.32 -11.05 -21.54
C TRP A 209 19.50 -10.44 -20.40
N TYR A 210 19.43 -9.10 -20.37
CA TYR A 210 18.72 -8.38 -19.34
C TYR A 210 17.19 -8.64 -19.39
N LEU A 211 16.60 -8.76 -20.58
CA LEU A 211 15.18 -9.15 -20.73
C LEU A 211 14.94 -10.57 -20.18
N THR A 212 15.87 -11.49 -20.44
CA THR A 212 15.81 -12.85 -19.89
C THR A 212 15.90 -12.84 -18.36
N LEU A 213 16.80 -12.04 -17.80
CA LEU A 213 16.92 -11.88 -16.35
C LEU A 213 15.63 -11.32 -15.73
N ASN A 214 15.04 -10.27 -16.34
CA ASN A 214 13.75 -9.73 -15.87
C ASN A 214 12.64 -10.78 -15.92
N LEU A 215 12.58 -11.58 -16.98
CA LEU A 215 11.58 -12.66 -17.07
C LEU A 215 11.75 -13.68 -15.93
N ILE A 216 12.98 -14.07 -15.63
CA ILE A 216 13.28 -14.98 -14.51
C ILE A 216 12.84 -14.36 -13.18
N ILE A 217 13.20 -13.10 -12.91
CA ILE A 217 12.84 -12.39 -11.68
C ILE A 217 11.31 -12.32 -11.53
N LEU A 218 10.59 -11.91 -12.58
CA LEU A 218 9.14 -11.84 -12.57
C LEU A 218 8.47 -13.20 -12.36
N THR A 219 9.00 -14.24 -12.99
CA THR A 219 8.49 -15.61 -12.82
C THR A 219 8.68 -16.08 -11.37
N LEU A 220 9.86 -15.88 -10.80
CA LEU A 220 10.13 -16.22 -9.41
C LEU A 220 9.26 -15.43 -8.45
N PHE A 221 9.03 -14.14 -8.71
CA PHE A 221 8.14 -13.29 -7.92
C PHE A 221 6.71 -13.81 -7.93
N ILE A 222 6.17 -14.17 -9.10
CA ILE A 222 4.81 -14.73 -9.23
C ILE A 222 4.71 -16.07 -8.50
N VAL A 223 5.69 -16.96 -8.65
CA VAL A 223 5.72 -18.25 -7.95
C VAL A 223 5.76 -18.03 -6.44
N CYS A 224 6.58 -17.08 -5.96
CA CYS A 224 6.65 -16.73 -4.55
C CYS A 224 5.29 -16.22 -4.03
N LEU A 225 4.61 -15.33 -4.76
CA LEU A 225 3.28 -14.82 -4.39
C LEU A 225 2.23 -15.94 -4.31
N LEU A 226 2.24 -16.86 -5.27
CA LEU A 226 1.30 -18.00 -5.28
C LEU A 226 1.53 -18.95 -4.10
N TYR A 227 2.79 -19.12 -3.69
CA TYR A 227 3.13 -19.98 -2.56
C TYR A 227 2.85 -19.33 -1.21
N THR A 228 3.02 -18.01 -1.09
CA THR A 228 2.79 -17.25 0.16
C THR A 228 1.36 -16.78 0.34
N SER A 229 0.51 -16.89 -0.68
CA SER A 229 -0.91 -16.56 -0.56
C SER A 229 -1.59 -17.55 0.37
N PRO A 230 -2.29 -17.09 1.44
CA PRO A 230 -3.00 -18.01 2.34
C PRO A 230 -3.98 -18.85 1.54
N SER A 231 -3.93 -20.16 1.78
CA SER A 231 -4.85 -21.11 1.15
C SER A 231 -6.27 -20.81 1.63
N PRO A 232 -7.31 -20.91 0.77
CA PRO A 232 -8.70 -20.80 1.20
C PRO A 232 -9.10 -21.79 2.32
N ARG A 233 -8.24 -22.76 2.61
CA ARG A 233 -8.44 -23.74 3.71
C ARG A 233 -8.00 -23.23 5.08
N ASP A 234 -7.24 -22.14 5.13
CA ASP A 234 -6.76 -21.56 6.40
C ASP A 234 -7.72 -20.51 6.97
N CYS A 235 -8.87 -20.29 6.29
CA CYS A 235 -9.92 -19.34 6.68
C CYS A 235 -11.22 -20.04 7.17
N SER A 236 -11.14 -21.32 7.58
CA SER A 236 -12.29 -22.07 8.14
C SER A 236 -12.19 -22.27 9.64
#